data_2df31a4007c79f894d79b529e06ed85c
#
_entry.id   2df31a4007c79f894d79b529e06ed85c
#
_cell.length_a   1.000
_cell.length_b   1.000
_cell.length_c   1.000
_cell.angle_alpha   90.00
_cell.angle_beta   90.00
_cell.angle_gamma   90.00
#
_symmetry.space_group_name_H-M   'P 1'
#
loop_
_entity.id
_entity.type
_entity.pdbx_description
1 polymer ?
#
loop_
_entity_poly.entity_id
_entity_poly.type
_entity_poly.pdbx_seq_one_letter_code
_entity_poly.pdbx_strand_id
1 'polypeptide(L)'
;THITGANVNDCDAIPDVLKEIESRLGSLPLFMGLDAGYHNAPVAHQLRSRNIQPVLGHRRHTHAHDTLSKHRFRYNPELNCYTCPEGCLLEHKTTDRDGYRHYCSDARTCKDCPGREKCFAEKSVRKVVTRHVWQDDLEQADAFTKTPAGKNLYSWRKQTIERSFADAKQLHGLRYARMLGLANMREQAFLTAAVQNMKKIASLLWQSLSCLWISFFSTPACPCLP
;
A
#
# COMPACT_ATOMS: atom_id res chain seq x y z
N THR A 1 -5.31 3.31 16.90
CA THR A 1 -6.46 3.23 15.98
C THR A 1 -6.83 4.63 15.52
N HIS A 2 -6.76 4.90 14.23
CA HIS A 2 -7.14 6.16 13.61
C HIS A 2 -8.49 5.98 12.90
N ILE A 3 -9.43 6.91 13.10
CA ILE A 3 -10.78 6.86 12.52
C ILE A 3 -11.07 8.18 11.82
N THR A 4 -11.45 8.09 10.56
CA THR A 4 -11.85 9.22 9.71
C THR A 4 -13.32 9.08 9.28
N GLY A 5 -13.91 10.15 8.76
CA GLY A 5 -15.23 10.09 8.13
C GLY A 5 -15.22 9.24 6.87
N ALA A 6 -16.33 8.62 6.53
CA ALA A 6 -16.45 7.75 5.35
C ALA A 6 -16.23 8.47 4.00
N ASN A 7 -16.29 9.81 4.00
CA ASN A 7 -16.03 10.66 2.84
C ASN A 7 -14.56 11.07 2.69
N VAL A 8 -13.69 10.71 3.63
CA VAL A 8 -12.25 10.99 3.58
C VAL A 8 -11.55 9.83 2.90
N ASN A 9 -10.71 10.12 1.91
CA ASN A 9 -9.91 9.08 1.28
C ASN A 9 -8.84 8.58 2.26
N ASP A 10 -8.68 7.27 2.37
CA ASP A 10 -7.70 6.65 3.28
C ASP A 10 -6.27 7.16 3.05
N CYS A 11 -5.92 7.49 1.81
CA CYS A 11 -4.60 8.05 1.48
C CYS A 11 -4.36 9.42 2.13
N ASP A 12 -5.40 10.23 2.32
CA ASP A 12 -5.31 11.55 2.91
C ASP A 12 -5.10 11.50 4.43
N ALA A 13 -5.42 10.36 5.05
CA ALA A 13 -5.20 10.13 6.48
C ALA A 13 -3.74 9.77 6.83
N ILE A 14 -2.90 9.43 5.87
CA ILE A 14 -1.50 9.00 6.12
C ILE A 14 -0.69 10.01 6.94
N PRO A 15 -0.70 11.33 6.62
CA PRO A 15 0.06 12.30 7.42
C PRO A 15 -0.32 12.32 8.90
N ASP A 16 -1.61 12.21 9.19
CA ASP A 16 -2.11 12.23 10.57
C ASP A 16 -1.82 10.93 11.31
N VAL A 17 -1.92 9.80 10.61
CA VAL A 17 -1.51 8.49 11.14
C VAL A 17 -0.02 8.50 11.51
N LEU A 18 0.84 9.06 10.66
CA LEU A 18 2.28 9.14 10.93
C LEU A 18 2.58 10.05 12.14
N LYS A 19 1.92 11.20 12.26
CA LYS A 19 2.03 12.07 13.46
C LYS A 19 1.62 11.33 14.72
N GLU A 20 0.51 10.58 14.66
CA GLU A 20 0.02 9.81 15.80
C GLU A 20 1.00 8.69 16.20
N ILE A 21 1.59 8.00 15.22
CA ILE A 21 2.63 6.99 15.47
C ILE A 21 3.84 7.62 16.16
N GLU A 22 4.37 8.70 15.61
CA GLU A 22 5.54 9.40 16.14
C GLU A 22 5.29 9.92 17.56
N SER A 23 4.12 10.52 17.79
CA SER A 23 3.71 11.02 19.11
C SER A 23 3.61 9.92 20.17
N ARG A 24 3.17 8.72 19.79
CA ARG A 24 2.96 7.61 20.73
C ARG A 24 4.17 6.74 20.95
N LEU A 25 4.98 6.53 19.89
CA LEU A 25 6.12 5.61 19.92
C LEU A 25 7.47 6.32 19.99
N GLY A 26 7.49 7.65 19.87
CA GLY A 26 8.71 8.45 19.87
C GLY A 26 9.56 8.34 18.60
N SER A 27 9.15 7.50 17.64
CA SER A 27 9.85 7.29 16.38
C SER A 27 8.92 6.79 15.27
N LEU A 28 9.31 7.02 14.02
CA LEU A 28 8.63 6.48 12.85
C LEU A 28 9.16 5.07 12.52
N PRO A 29 8.34 4.20 11.92
CA PRO A 29 8.76 2.85 11.53
C PRO A 29 9.70 2.91 10.33
N LEU A 30 10.64 1.96 10.23
CA LEU A 30 11.52 1.82 9.05
C LEU A 30 10.75 1.31 7.81
N PHE A 31 9.72 0.50 8.02
CA PHE A 31 8.91 -0.10 6.96
C PHE A 31 7.43 0.10 7.26
N MET A 32 6.64 0.35 6.22
CA MET A 32 5.18 0.46 6.35
C MET A 32 4.48 -0.37 5.27
N GLY A 33 3.81 -1.46 5.70
CA GLY A 33 3.04 -2.33 4.83
C GLY A 33 1.62 -1.79 4.65
N LEU A 34 1.24 -1.44 3.43
CA LEU A 34 -0.07 -0.90 3.09
C LEU A 34 -0.77 -1.78 2.04
N ASP A 35 -2.09 -1.72 1.99
CA ASP A 35 -2.85 -2.47 1.00
C ASP A 35 -2.82 -1.81 -0.40
N ALA A 36 -3.45 -2.48 -1.38
CA ALA A 36 -3.48 -2.00 -2.74
C ALA A 36 -4.25 -0.67 -2.94
N GLY A 37 -5.10 -0.28 -1.99
CA GLY A 37 -5.80 1.00 -2.00
C GLY A 37 -4.85 2.20 -1.86
N TYR A 38 -3.75 2.01 -1.17
CA TYR A 38 -2.71 3.04 -0.96
C TYR A 38 -1.64 3.08 -2.07
N HIS A 39 -1.78 2.28 -3.13
CA HIS A 39 -0.81 2.21 -4.22
C HIS A 39 -0.92 3.44 -5.13
N ASN A 40 -0.32 4.54 -4.70
CA ASN A 40 -0.22 5.79 -5.47
C ASN A 40 1.09 6.53 -5.18
N ALA A 41 1.48 7.42 -6.10
CA ALA A 41 2.75 8.15 -6.01
C ALA A 41 2.82 9.15 -4.84
N PRO A 42 1.77 9.92 -4.50
CA PRO A 42 1.76 10.78 -3.32
C PRO A 42 2.03 10.04 -2.01
N VAL A 43 1.40 8.89 -1.77
CA VAL A 43 1.65 8.09 -0.56
C VAL A 43 3.08 7.55 -0.52
N ALA A 44 3.58 7.02 -1.65
CA ALA A 44 4.96 6.56 -1.72
C ALA A 44 5.96 7.68 -1.40
N HIS A 45 5.74 8.88 -1.95
CA HIS A 45 6.58 10.06 -1.70
C HIS A 45 6.51 10.52 -0.24
N GLN A 46 5.32 10.60 0.37
CA GLN A 46 5.14 10.99 1.77
C GLN A 46 5.88 10.06 2.75
N LEU A 47 5.90 8.78 2.48
CA LEU A 47 6.61 7.81 3.31
C LEU A 47 8.12 7.92 3.11
N ARG A 48 8.57 7.93 1.86
CA ARG A 48 10.01 7.98 1.52
C ARG A 48 10.68 9.27 1.98
N SER A 49 10.01 10.43 1.87
CA SER A 49 10.50 11.71 2.37
C SER A 49 10.72 11.73 3.90
N ARG A 50 10.12 10.78 4.62
CA ARG A 50 10.30 10.57 6.06
C ARG A 50 11.19 9.36 6.38
N ASN A 51 11.96 8.86 5.41
CA ASN A 51 12.81 7.68 5.52
C ASN A 51 12.06 6.38 5.88
N ILE A 52 10.78 6.29 5.55
CA ILE A 52 9.99 5.08 5.71
C ILE A 52 9.96 4.35 4.37
N GLN A 53 10.38 3.08 4.34
CA GLN A 53 10.27 2.26 3.14
C GLN A 53 8.85 1.73 3.00
N PRO A 54 8.07 2.16 1.98
CA PRO A 54 6.73 1.62 1.75
C PRO A 54 6.81 0.22 1.14
N VAL A 55 5.91 -0.66 1.60
CA VAL A 55 5.68 -2.00 1.06
C VAL A 55 4.21 -2.05 0.63
N LEU A 56 3.97 -1.78 -0.65
CA LEU A 56 2.64 -1.54 -1.19
C LEU A 56 2.06 -2.79 -1.86
N GLY A 57 0.77 -3.03 -1.63
CA GLY A 57 0.03 -4.03 -2.38
C GLY A 57 -0.09 -3.66 -3.85
N HIS A 58 0.06 -4.63 -4.74
CA HIS A 58 -0.07 -4.38 -6.18
C HIS A 58 -1.54 -4.18 -6.57
N ARG A 59 -1.83 -3.04 -7.19
CA ARG A 59 -3.14 -2.76 -7.80
C ARG A 59 -3.13 -3.19 -9.26
N ARG A 60 -3.97 -4.16 -9.60
CA ARG A 60 -4.21 -4.49 -11.02
C ARG A 60 -4.99 -3.35 -11.67
N HIS A 61 -4.41 -2.74 -12.68
CA HIS A 61 -5.15 -1.79 -13.52
C HIS A 61 -5.99 -2.58 -14.53
N THR A 62 -7.29 -2.47 -14.41
CA THR A 62 -8.20 -2.94 -15.44
C THR A 62 -8.22 -1.93 -16.59
N HIS A 63 -7.84 -2.39 -17.78
CA HIS A 63 -7.96 -1.55 -18.98
C HIS A 63 -9.39 -1.67 -19.49
N ALA A 64 -10.10 -0.55 -19.50
CA ALA A 64 -11.50 -0.48 -20.00
C ALA A 64 -11.59 -0.56 -21.53
N HIS A 65 -10.47 -0.47 -22.25
CA HIS A 65 -10.41 -0.46 -23.71
C HIS A 65 -9.24 -1.31 -24.21
N ASP A 66 -9.39 -1.86 -25.40
CA ASP A 66 -8.40 -2.68 -26.13
C ASP A 66 -7.18 -1.88 -26.61
N THR A 67 -6.85 -0.79 -25.91
CA THR A 67 -5.76 0.10 -26.27
C THR A 67 -4.46 -0.25 -25.53
N LEU A 68 -3.31 0.10 -26.11
CA LEU A 68 -1.99 -0.13 -25.52
C LEU A 68 -1.90 0.52 -24.13
N SER A 69 -1.54 -0.30 -23.13
CA SER A 69 -1.34 0.15 -21.76
C SER A 69 -0.07 1.00 -21.63
N LYS A 70 -0.03 1.84 -20.58
CA LYS A 70 1.14 2.67 -20.23
C LYS A 70 2.45 1.86 -20.15
N HIS A 71 2.40 0.62 -19.71
CA HIS A 71 3.59 -0.24 -19.53
C HIS A 71 4.28 -0.62 -20.87
N ARG A 72 3.63 -0.40 -21.99
CA ARG A 72 4.25 -0.61 -23.32
C ARG A 72 5.10 0.58 -23.76
N PHE A 73 5.01 1.71 -23.07
CA PHE A 73 5.76 2.94 -23.31
C PHE A 73 6.93 2.99 -22.34
N ARG A 74 8.15 3.21 -22.85
CA ARG A 74 9.36 3.28 -22.03
C ARG A 74 9.64 4.73 -21.66
N TYR A 75 9.80 5.00 -20.38
CA TYR A 75 10.21 6.32 -19.90
C TYR A 75 11.72 6.48 -20.00
N ASN A 76 12.17 7.61 -20.54
CA ASN A 76 13.57 8.03 -20.54
C ASN A 76 13.70 9.23 -19.57
N PRO A 77 14.36 9.05 -18.41
CA PRO A 77 14.50 10.11 -17.43
C PRO A 77 15.43 11.25 -17.88
N GLU A 78 16.46 10.95 -18.72
CA GLU A 78 17.42 11.95 -19.20
C GLU A 78 16.77 12.94 -20.15
N LEU A 79 15.95 12.46 -21.07
CA LEU A 79 15.22 13.27 -22.03
C LEU A 79 13.84 13.72 -21.53
N ASN A 80 13.42 13.26 -20.36
CA ASN A 80 12.09 13.48 -19.80
C ASN A 80 10.97 13.23 -20.84
N CYS A 81 11.01 12.10 -21.50
CA CYS A 81 10.07 11.70 -22.55
C CYS A 81 9.71 10.22 -22.44
N TYR A 82 8.64 9.81 -23.13
CA TYR A 82 8.31 8.40 -23.35
C TYR A 82 8.63 8.01 -24.79
N THR A 83 9.05 6.76 -24.97
CA THR A 83 9.18 6.14 -26.31
C THR A 83 8.05 5.14 -26.49
N CYS A 84 7.30 5.24 -27.60
CA CYS A 84 6.25 4.29 -27.94
C CYS A 84 6.85 2.99 -28.51
N PRO A 85 6.08 1.90 -28.63
CA PRO A 85 6.54 0.64 -29.22
C PRO A 85 7.08 0.78 -30.65
N GLU A 86 6.59 1.75 -31.41
CA GLU A 86 7.03 2.06 -32.78
C GLU A 86 8.24 3.03 -32.84
N GLY A 87 8.86 3.34 -31.68
CA GLY A 87 10.05 4.18 -31.60
C GLY A 87 9.80 5.70 -31.58
N CYS A 88 8.55 6.16 -31.66
CA CYS A 88 8.25 7.60 -31.63
C CYS A 88 8.28 8.15 -30.21
N LEU A 89 8.70 9.42 -30.08
CA LEU A 89 8.78 10.11 -28.79
C LEU A 89 7.43 10.73 -28.42
N LEU A 90 7.11 10.65 -27.12
CA LEU A 90 6.06 11.42 -26.47
C LEU A 90 6.72 12.44 -25.55
N GLU A 91 6.60 13.71 -25.90
CA GLU A 91 7.21 14.80 -25.15
C GLU A 91 6.28 15.28 -24.03
N HIS A 92 6.88 15.77 -22.96
CA HIS A 92 6.16 16.46 -21.89
C HIS A 92 5.53 17.75 -22.45
N LYS A 93 4.22 17.90 -22.26
CA LYS A 93 3.49 19.11 -22.71
C LYS A 93 3.00 19.96 -21.55
N THR A 94 2.43 19.37 -20.52
CA THR A 94 1.87 20.08 -19.37
C THR A 94 1.85 19.20 -18.13
N THR A 95 1.76 19.82 -16.98
CA THR A 95 1.51 19.16 -15.69
C THR A 95 0.19 19.69 -15.15
N ASP A 96 -0.72 18.82 -14.75
CA ASP A 96 -1.99 19.21 -14.15
C ASP A 96 -1.85 19.59 -12.67
N ARG A 97 -2.97 20.04 -12.06
CA ARG A 97 -3.01 20.45 -10.64
C ARG A 97 -2.81 19.29 -9.67
N ASP A 98 -3.10 18.07 -10.11
CA ASP A 98 -2.93 16.85 -9.32
C ASP A 98 -1.52 16.28 -9.42
N GLY A 99 -0.59 16.98 -10.11
CA GLY A 99 0.81 16.60 -10.25
C GLY A 99 1.08 15.57 -11.35
N TYR A 100 0.15 15.32 -12.26
CA TYR A 100 0.39 14.44 -13.41
C TYR A 100 0.97 15.21 -14.58
N ARG A 101 2.15 14.80 -15.01
CA ARG A 101 2.80 15.22 -16.26
C ARG A 101 2.18 14.49 -17.43
N HIS A 102 1.74 15.24 -18.43
CA HIS A 102 1.14 14.71 -19.66
C HIS A 102 2.19 14.67 -20.77
N TYR A 103 2.45 13.48 -21.27
CA TYR A 103 3.35 13.22 -22.39
C TYR A 103 2.52 12.90 -23.62
N CYS A 104 2.72 13.66 -24.69
CA CYS A 104 1.92 13.58 -25.89
C CYS A 104 2.79 13.21 -27.09
N SER A 105 2.29 12.29 -27.92
CA SER A 105 2.88 12.03 -29.23
C SER A 105 2.54 13.15 -30.22
N ASP A 106 3.33 13.26 -31.29
CA ASP A 106 2.98 14.12 -32.42
C ASP A 106 1.81 13.48 -33.22
N ALA A 107 0.78 14.30 -33.45
CA ALA A 107 -0.40 13.86 -34.19
C ALA A 107 -0.08 13.48 -35.65
N ARG A 108 0.88 14.17 -36.26
CA ARG A 108 1.30 13.90 -37.66
C ARG A 108 1.93 12.50 -37.77
N THR A 109 2.85 12.17 -36.87
CA THR A 109 3.51 10.88 -36.81
C THR A 109 2.53 9.73 -36.49
N CYS A 110 1.51 10.03 -35.66
CA CYS A 110 0.49 9.04 -35.30
C CYS A 110 -0.53 8.78 -36.40
N LYS A 111 -0.70 9.70 -37.37
CA LYS A 111 -1.69 9.58 -38.43
C LYS A 111 -1.43 8.35 -39.30
N ASP A 112 -0.20 8.13 -39.66
CA ASP A 112 0.23 7.06 -40.59
C ASP A 112 0.89 5.88 -39.84
N CYS A 113 0.72 5.80 -38.53
CA CYS A 113 1.32 4.76 -37.69
C CYS A 113 0.57 3.42 -37.85
N PRO A 114 1.28 2.30 -38.12
CA PRO A 114 0.66 0.99 -38.29
C PRO A 114 0.00 0.47 -37.01
N GLY A 115 0.49 0.91 -35.85
CA GLY A 115 -0.05 0.54 -34.51
C GLY A 115 -1.20 1.41 -34.04
N ARG A 116 -1.68 2.37 -34.83
CA ARG A 116 -2.65 3.40 -34.40
C ARG A 116 -3.93 2.81 -33.78
N GLU A 117 -4.56 1.85 -34.44
CA GLU A 117 -5.85 1.26 -33.99
C GLU A 117 -5.79 0.64 -32.60
N LYS A 118 -4.64 0.02 -32.28
CA LYS A 118 -4.38 -0.59 -30.97
C LYS A 118 -3.82 0.40 -29.94
N CYS A 119 -3.35 1.58 -30.37
CA CYS A 119 -2.64 2.51 -29.50
C CYS A 119 -3.59 3.41 -28.70
N PHE A 120 -4.61 3.97 -29.32
CA PHE A 120 -5.58 4.89 -28.68
C PHE A 120 -6.94 4.84 -29.39
N ALA A 121 -7.97 5.37 -28.71
CA ALA A 121 -9.33 5.34 -29.20
C ALA A 121 -9.48 6.12 -30.53
N GLU A 122 -10.39 5.69 -31.40
CA GLU A 122 -10.63 6.22 -32.75
C GLU A 122 -10.84 7.75 -32.78
N LYS A 123 -11.54 8.28 -31.76
CA LYS A 123 -11.80 9.73 -31.62
C LYS A 123 -10.58 10.56 -31.25
N SER A 124 -9.48 9.93 -30.86
CA SER A 124 -8.25 10.61 -30.44
C SER A 124 -7.30 10.79 -31.62
N VAL A 125 -6.63 11.93 -31.70
CA VAL A 125 -5.63 12.23 -32.77
C VAL A 125 -4.20 11.91 -32.36
N ARG A 126 -3.94 11.66 -31.05
CA ARG A 126 -2.62 11.37 -30.49
C ARG A 126 -2.71 10.53 -29.23
N LYS A 127 -1.64 9.84 -28.89
CA LYS A 127 -1.51 9.16 -27.61
C LYS A 127 -1.06 10.12 -26.52
N VAL A 128 -1.71 10.01 -25.35
CA VAL A 128 -1.30 10.71 -24.13
C VAL A 128 -0.96 9.67 -23.08
N VAL A 129 0.22 9.81 -22.46
CA VAL A 129 0.66 9.01 -21.31
C VAL A 129 0.88 9.96 -20.14
N THR A 130 0.34 9.62 -18.98
CA THR A 130 0.50 10.43 -17.78
C THR A 130 1.52 9.81 -16.82
N ARG A 131 2.34 10.65 -16.17
CA ARG A 131 3.29 10.27 -15.13
C ARG A 131 3.20 11.27 -13.98
N HIS A 132 2.96 10.79 -12.77
CA HIS A 132 2.96 11.66 -11.60
C HIS A 132 4.38 12.20 -11.33
N VAL A 133 4.51 13.41 -10.78
CA VAL A 133 5.82 14.04 -10.45
C VAL A 133 6.64 13.19 -9.49
N TRP A 134 6.00 12.44 -8.59
CA TRP A 134 6.59 11.51 -7.63
C TRP A 134 6.50 10.03 -8.06
N GLN A 135 6.38 9.78 -9.36
CA GLN A 135 6.27 8.40 -9.87
C GLN A 135 7.51 7.56 -9.57
N ASP A 136 8.69 8.19 -9.49
CA ASP A 136 9.95 7.50 -9.19
C ASP A 136 9.93 6.87 -7.77
N ASP A 137 9.31 7.54 -6.80
CA ASP A 137 9.15 7.00 -5.45
C ASP A 137 8.25 5.76 -5.43
N LEU A 138 7.18 5.77 -6.22
CA LEU A 138 6.30 4.62 -6.37
C LEU A 138 7.01 3.45 -7.06
N GLU A 139 7.75 3.71 -8.13
CA GLU A 139 8.52 2.69 -8.85
C GLU A 139 9.59 2.04 -7.98
N GLN A 140 10.26 2.82 -7.13
CA GLN A 140 11.21 2.30 -6.14
C GLN A 140 10.51 1.47 -5.05
N ALA A 141 9.33 1.88 -4.57
CA ALA A 141 8.53 1.10 -3.64
C ALA A 141 8.09 -0.24 -4.25
N ASP A 142 7.67 -0.23 -5.52
CA ASP A 142 7.30 -1.44 -6.27
C ASP A 142 8.51 -2.38 -6.48
N ALA A 143 9.66 -1.81 -6.79
CA ALA A 143 10.89 -2.58 -6.93
C ALA A 143 11.26 -3.27 -5.61
N PHE A 144 11.20 -2.55 -4.49
CA PHE A 144 11.45 -3.12 -3.16
C PHE A 144 10.43 -4.21 -2.80
N THR A 145 9.14 -3.99 -3.04
CA THR A 145 8.08 -4.96 -2.74
C THR A 145 8.28 -6.30 -3.49
N LYS A 146 8.92 -6.27 -4.67
CA LYS A 146 9.24 -7.48 -5.46
C LYS A 146 10.44 -8.26 -4.93
N THR A 147 11.27 -7.67 -4.08
CA THR A 147 12.41 -8.37 -3.44
C THR A 147 11.94 -9.44 -2.46
N PRO A 148 12.78 -10.44 -2.11
CA PRO A 148 12.45 -11.42 -1.08
C PRO A 148 12.09 -10.77 0.27
N ALA A 149 12.82 -9.74 0.69
CA ALA A 149 12.55 -8.98 1.91
C ALA A 149 11.20 -8.28 1.86
N GLY A 150 10.89 -7.58 0.76
CA GLY A 150 9.60 -6.92 0.57
C GLY A 150 8.42 -7.89 0.57
N LYS A 151 8.57 -9.05 -0.09
CA LYS A 151 7.55 -10.11 -0.08
C LYS A 151 7.29 -10.65 1.32
N ASN A 152 8.34 -10.88 2.12
CA ASN A 152 8.21 -11.33 3.50
C ASN A 152 7.49 -10.29 4.35
N LEU A 153 7.89 -9.01 4.29
CA LEU A 153 7.23 -7.93 5.01
C LEU A 153 5.76 -7.79 4.61
N TYR A 154 5.45 -7.92 3.32
CA TYR A 154 4.06 -7.88 2.85
C TYR A 154 3.23 -9.08 3.34
N SER A 155 3.83 -10.26 3.44
CA SER A 155 3.17 -11.45 3.96
C SER A 155 2.83 -11.32 5.45
N TRP A 156 3.67 -10.65 6.24
CA TRP A 156 3.39 -10.37 7.66
C TRP A 156 2.13 -9.53 7.85
N ARG A 157 1.84 -8.62 6.92
CA ARG A 157 0.60 -7.84 6.95
C ARG A 157 -0.65 -8.73 6.98
N LYS A 158 -0.67 -9.79 6.16
CA LYS A 158 -1.79 -10.76 6.12
C LYS A 158 -1.96 -11.48 7.46
N GLN A 159 -0.86 -11.89 8.07
CA GLN A 159 -0.88 -12.64 9.32
C GLN A 159 -1.21 -11.77 10.54
N THR A 160 -0.92 -10.48 10.48
CA THR A 160 -1.10 -9.57 11.62
C THR A 160 -2.34 -8.70 11.47
N ILE A 161 -2.32 -7.78 10.51
CA ILE A 161 -3.35 -6.73 10.38
C ILE A 161 -4.66 -7.30 9.83
N GLU A 162 -4.62 -8.09 8.76
CA GLU A 162 -5.85 -8.65 8.18
C GLU A 162 -6.56 -9.58 9.16
N ARG A 163 -5.80 -10.39 9.89
CA ARG A 163 -6.35 -11.25 10.95
C ARG A 163 -6.94 -10.43 12.09
N SER A 164 -6.25 -9.39 12.54
CA SER A 164 -6.76 -8.49 13.58
C SER A 164 -8.06 -7.79 13.16
N PHE A 165 -8.16 -7.33 11.92
CA PHE A 165 -9.40 -6.75 11.39
C PHE A 165 -10.53 -7.79 11.24
N ALA A 166 -10.22 -9.02 10.84
CA ALA A 166 -11.21 -10.08 10.77
C ALA A 166 -11.78 -10.38 12.16
N ASP A 167 -10.92 -10.53 13.18
CA ASP A 167 -11.33 -10.73 14.57
C ASP A 167 -12.15 -9.55 15.11
N ALA A 168 -11.74 -8.31 14.83
CA ALA A 168 -12.48 -7.11 15.21
C ALA A 168 -13.91 -7.11 14.66
N LYS A 169 -14.06 -7.48 13.38
CA LYS A 169 -15.37 -7.52 12.72
C LYS A 169 -16.24 -8.69 13.15
N GLN A 170 -15.66 -9.87 13.32
CA GLN A 170 -16.41 -11.09 13.59
C GLN A 170 -16.69 -11.30 15.08
N LEU A 171 -15.71 -11.01 15.93
CA LEU A 171 -15.78 -11.32 17.36
C LEU A 171 -16.06 -10.11 18.25
N HIS A 172 -15.70 -8.90 17.81
CA HIS A 172 -15.74 -7.69 18.66
C HIS A 172 -16.68 -6.60 18.14
N GLY A 173 -17.58 -6.94 17.22
CA GLY A 173 -18.68 -6.08 16.80
C GLY A 173 -18.29 -4.84 15.97
N LEU A 174 -17.07 -4.78 15.42
CA LEU A 174 -16.61 -3.65 14.60
C LEU A 174 -17.15 -3.70 13.14
N ARG A 175 -17.98 -4.68 12.80
CA ARG A 175 -18.54 -4.80 11.43
C ARG A 175 -19.47 -3.63 11.08
N TYR A 176 -20.18 -3.09 12.07
CA TYR A 176 -21.13 -2.01 11.89
C TYR A 176 -20.88 -0.91 12.91
N ALA A 177 -21.05 0.34 12.49
CA ALA A 177 -21.13 1.46 13.40
C ALA A 177 -22.45 1.35 14.20
N ARG A 178 -22.36 1.15 15.50
CA ARG A 178 -23.53 0.99 16.38
C ARG A 178 -24.06 2.32 16.90
N MET A 179 -23.22 3.34 16.84
CA MET A 179 -23.51 4.67 17.35
C MET A 179 -23.28 5.71 16.26
N LEU A 180 -24.02 6.80 16.29
CA LEU A 180 -23.88 7.90 15.36
C LEU A 180 -22.74 8.85 15.78
N GLY A 181 -22.05 9.38 14.78
CA GLY A 181 -21.00 10.37 14.96
C GLY A 181 -19.60 9.80 15.12
N LEU A 182 -18.62 10.58 14.69
CA LEU A 182 -17.21 10.16 14.63
C LEU A 182 -16.61 9.90 16.01
N ALA A 183 -17.00 10.70 17.04
CA ALA A 183 -16.52 10.51 18.42
C ALA A 183 -16.92 9.14 18.96
N ASN A 184 -18.21 8.80 18.86
CA ASN A 184 -18.74 7.53 19.33
C ASN A 184 -18.16 6.33 18.54
N MET A 185 -17.92 6.49 17.23
CA MET A 185 -17.27 5.48 16.44
C MET A 185 -15.80 5.27 16.85
N ARG A 186 -15.09 6.34 17.24
CA ARG A 186 -13.76 6.26 17.83
C ARG A 186 -13.76 5.46 19.13
N GLU A 187 -14.71 5.70 20.02
CA GLU A 187 -14.85 4.94 21.27
C GLU A 187 -15.10 3.45 20.99
N GLN A 188 -16.02 3.13 20.08
CA GLN A 188 -16.26 1.73 19.67
C GLN A 188 -14.99 1.07 19.16
N ALA A 189 -14.20 1.75 18.33
CA ALA A 189 -12.95 1.22 17.78
C ALA A 189 -11.87 1.07 18.86
N PHE A 190 -11.76 2.01 19.81
CA PHE A 190 -10.82 1.91 20.93
C PHE A 190 -11.17 0.77 21.87
N LEU A 191 -12.44 0.61 22.22
CA LEU A 191 -12.90 -0.51 23.05
C LEU A 191 -12.61 -1.86 22.36
N THR A 192 -12.87 -1.95 21.06
CA THR A 192 -12.53 -3.14 20.28
C THR A 192 -11.02 -3.45 20.33
N ALA A 193 -10.18 -2.44 20.13
CA ALA A 193 -8.72 -2.59 20.20
C ALA A 193 -8.24 -2.98 21.60
N ALA A 194 -8.84 -2.39 22.66
CA ALA A 194 -8.53 -2.73 24.05
C ALA A 194 -8.83 -4.20 24.35
N VAL A 195 -10.00 -4.71 23.95
CA VAL A 195 -10.39 -6.12 24.13
C VAL A 195 -9.45 -7.04 23.36
N GLN A 196 -9.08 -6.70 22.13
CA GLN A 196 -8.13 -7.49 21.34
C GLN A 196 -6.74 -7.56 22.03
N ASN A 197 -6.28 -6.42 22.58
CA ASN A 197 -5.00 -6.36 23.29
C ASN A 197 -5.05 -7.17 24.60
N MET A 198 -6.11 -7.08 25.39
CA MET A 198 -6.28 -7.89 26.61
C MET A 198 -6.27 -9.39 26.29
N LYS A 199 -6.98 -9.81 25.23
CA LYS A 199 -6.99 -11.22 24.78
C LYS A 199 -5.60 -11.68 24.37
N LYS A 200 -4.83 -10.83 23.65
CA LYS A 200 -3.47 -11.13 23.23
C LYS A 200 -2.52 -11.24 24.42
N ILE A 201 -2.61 -10.33 25.38
CA ILE A 201 -1.82 -10.36 26.60
C ILE A 201 -2.11 -11.64 27.39
N ALA A 202 -3.39 -11.98 27.60
CA ALA A 202 -3.79 -13.21 28.29
C ALA A 202 -3.23 -14.47 27.60
N SER A 203 -3.27 -14.52 26.26
CA SER A 203 -2.70 -15.62 25.48
C SER A 203 -1.18 -15.76 25.67
N LEU A 204 -0.44 -14.61 25.64
CA LEU A 204 0.99 -14.61 25.85
C LEU A 204 1.37 -15.05 27.27
N LEU A 205 0.66 -14.56 28.28
CA LEU A 205 0.87 -14.97 29.67
C LEU A 205 0.60 -16.46 29.85
N TRP A 206 -0.48 -16.99 29.26
CA TRP A 206 -0.76 -18.41 29.30
C TRP A 206 0.33 -19.26 28.64
N GLN A 207 0.85 -18.85 27.48
CA GLN A 207 1.96 -19.55 26.83
C GLN A 207 3.22 -19.54 27.70
N SER A 208 3.54 -18.41 28.33
CA SER A 208 4.70 -18.30 29.22
C SER A 208 4.57 -19.19 30.45
N LEU A 209 3.38 -19.24 31.07
CA LEU A 209 3.08 -20.09 32.22
C LEU A 209 3.12 -21.59 31.83
N SER A 210 2.59 -21.97 30.68
CA SER A 210 2.62 -23.35 30.22
C SER A 210 4.04 -23.84 29.91
N CYS A 211 4.90 -22.97 29.33
CA CYS A 211 6.31 -23.30 29.14
C CYS A 211 7.04 -23.52 30.50
N LEU A 212 6.79 -22.66 31.49
CA LEU A 212 7.34 -22.83 32.84
C LEU A 212 6.85 -24.13 33.49
N TRP A 213 5.57 -24.45 33.34
CA TRP A 213 4.98 -25.68 33.88
C TRP A 213 5.63 -26.94 33.29
N ILE A 214 5.83 -26.97 31.99
CA ILE A 214 6.51 -28.07 31.28
C ILE A 214 7.96 -28.19 31.74
N SER A 215 8.67 -27.08 31.91
CA SER A 215 10.05 -27.08 32.39
C SER A 215 10.20 -27.58 33.85
N PHE A 216 9.19 -27.32 34.69
CA PHE A 216 9.17 -27.79 36.09
C PHE A 216 8.86 -29.28 36.24
N PHE A 217 8.05 -29.83 35.34
CA PHE A 217 7.62 -31.26 35.42
C PHE A 217 8.36 -32.18 34.47
N SER A 218 9.19 -31.66 33.57
CA SER A 218 10.13 -32.44 32.75
C SER A 218 11.45 -32.63 33.47
N THR A 219 11.48 -33.20 34.70
CA THR A 219 12.71 -33.75 35.23
C THR A 219 13.01 -35.01 34.42
N PRO A 220 14.25 -35.14 33.86
CA PRO A 220 14.64 -36.38 33.22
C PRO A 220 14.60 -37.51 34.30
N ALA A 221 13.79 -38.54 34.04
CA ALA A 221 13.87 -39.74 34.83
C ALA A 221 15.33 -40.24 34.81
N CYS A 222 15.92 -40.22 35.96
CA CYS A 222 17.26 -40.75 36.16
C CYS A 222 17.22 -42.24 35.74
N PRO A 223 18.04 -42.71 34.79
CA PRO A 223 18.15 -44.13 34.53
C PRO A 223 18.83 -44.76 35.76
N CYS A 224 18.07 -45.44 36.60
CA CYS A 224 18.64 -46.33 37.59
C CYS A 224 19.46 -47.41 36.86
N LEU A 225 20.75 -47.40 37.10
CA LEU A 225 21.70 -48.44 36.77
C LEU A 225 21.32 -49.75 37.50
N PRO A 226 21.65 -50.90 36.94
CA PRO A 226 21.32 -52.22 37.42
C PRO A 226 21.97 -52.62 38.76
#